data_04682f8eae23b2ee679d8977a50ae97d
#
_entry.id   04682f8eae23b2ee679d8977a50ae97d
#
_cell.length_a   1.000
_cell.length_b   1.000
_cell.length_c   1.000
_cell.angle_alpha   90.00
_cell.angle_beta   90.00
_cell.angle_gamma   90.00
#
_symmetry.space_group_name_H-M   'P 1'
#
loop_
_entity.id
_entity.type
_entity.pdbx_description
1 polymer ?
#
loop_
_entity_poly.entity_id
_entity_poly.type
_entity_poly.pdbx_seq_one_letter_code
_entity_poly.pdbx_strand_id
1 'polypeptide(L)'
;LTMEFYRRNYIEGLFLSSGVLKSPNYTMELLYTVLYKLRHEHNFQGYIHVKAIPGADSRLIQMTGYLADRMSVNIELPTAESLRLLAPHKTRKNILAPMRFVQQMSAENQYEIQTYRHVPKFVPAGQSTQMIIGATPESDYQILHVAESLYKKFDLKRVFYSAFIPVNEDKNLPSVKEQRPPLLREHRLYQADFLMRFYGFKAGELLSEDNQSFND
;
A
#
# COMPACT_ATOMS: atom_id res chain seq x y z
N LEU A 1 10.33 -22.76 0.07
CA LEU A 1 11.18 -21.67 0.54
C LEU A 1 10.58 -20.98 1.77
N THR A 2 9.37 -20.36 1.71
CA THR A 2 8.74 -19.62 2.85
C THR A 2 8.68 -20.47 4.11
N MET A 3 8.13 -21.69 4.03
CA MET A 3 8.03 -22.60 5.18
C MET A 3 9.39 -23.02 5.74
N GLU A 4 10.38 -23.20 4.90
CA GLU A 4 11.74 -23.54 5.30
C GLU A 4 12.36 -22.41 6.13
N PHE A 5 12.24 -21.17 5.67
CA PHE A 5 12.76 -20.01 6.39
C PHE A 5 11.98 -19.75 7.69
N TYR A 6 10.66 -19.96 7.66
CA TYR A 6 9.82 -19.81 8.85
C TYR A 6 10.18 -20.84 9.95
N ARG A 7 10.32 -22.11 9.59
CA ARG A 7 10.71 -23.19 10.53
C ARG A 7 12.09 -22.98 11.14
N ARG A 8 12.99 -22.32 10.42
CA ARG A 8 14.34 -21.97 10.89
C ARG A 8 14.40 -20.62 11.62
N ASN A 9 13.26 -19.98 11.87
CA ASN A 9 13.17 -18.65 12.49
C ASN A 9 13.95 -17.54 11.74
N TYR A 10 14.12 -17.67 10.41
CA TYR A 10 14.72 -16.63 9.59
C TYR A 10 13.73 -15.54 9.20
N ILE A 11 12.44 -15.84 9.20
CA ILE A 11 11.34 -14.91 8.93
C ILE A 11 10.21 -15.12 9.92
N GLU A 12 9.52 -14.03 10.29
CA GLU A 12 8.31 -14.02 11.10
C GLU A 12 7.05 -13.92 10.25
N GLY A 13 7.18 -13.49 8.99
CA GLY A 13 6.07 -13.28 8.10
C GLY A 13 6.48 -13.28 6.63
N LEU A 14 5.48 -13.05 5.78
CA LEU A 14 5.62 -12.99 4.33
C LEU A 14 4.98 -11.71 3.80
N PHE A 15 5.71 -10.94 3.01
CA PHE A 15 5.14 -9.96 2.10
C PHE A 15 5.03 -10.59 0.70
N LEU A 16 3.79 -10.77 0.21
CA LEU A 16 3.52 -11.37 -1.09
C LEU A 16 3.04 -10.32 -2.08
N SER A 17 3.77 -10.18 -3.17
CA SER A 17 3.51 -9.20 -4.22
C SER A 17 3.85 -9.79 -5.59
N SER A 18 3.22 -9.30 -6.64
CA SER A 18 3.52 -9.66 -8.03
C SER A 18 3.27 -8.47 -8.96
N GLY A 19 3.95 -8.44 -10.09
CA GLY A 19 3.48 -7.73 -11.27
C GLY A 19 2.26 -8.42 -11.86
N VAL A 20 1.56 -7.74 -12.78
CA VAL A 20 0.40 -8.32 -13.46
C VAL A 20 0.85 -9.35 -14.49
N LEU A 21 0.45 -10.60 -14.29
CA LEU A 21 0.66 -11.72 -15.21
C LEU A 21 -0.66 -11.99 -15.96
N LYS A 22 -0.64 -12.02 -17.29
CA LYS A 22 -1.82 -12.25 -18.15
C LYS A 22 -2.97 -11.27 -17.88
N SER A 23 -3.57 -11.32 -16.69
CA SER A 23 -4.66 -10.42 -16.28
C SER A 23 -4.63 -10.17 -14.76
N PRO A 24 -5.30 -9.11 -14.27
CA PRO A 24 -5.43 -8.87 -12.83
C PRO A 24 -6.06 -10.05 -12.08
N ASN A 25 -7.11 -10.65 -12.60
CA ASN A 25 -7.77 -11.80 -11.99
C ASN A 25 -6.86 -13.01 -11.90
N TYR A 26 -6.21 -13.37 -13.02
CA TYR A 26 -5.27 -14.49 -13.03
C TYR A 26 -4.15 -14.31 -12.00
N THR A 27 -3.59 -13.10 -11.91
CA THR A 27 -2.54 -12.81 -10.95
C THR A 27 -3.06 -12.91 -9.51
N MET A 28 -4.26 -12.38 -9.25
CA MET A 28 -4.86 -12.43 -7.92
C MET A 28 -5.21 -13.87 -7.50
N GLU A 29 -5.64 -14.73 -8.43
CA GLU A 29 -5.87 -16.16 -8.21
C GLU A 29 -4.58 -16.89 -7.82
N LEU A 30 -3.45 -16.55 -8.45
CA LEU A 30 -2.15 -17.11 -8.07
C LEU A 30 -1.75 -16.69 -6.65
N LEU A 31 -1.91 -15.41 -6.31
CA LEU A 31 -1.63 -14.91 -4.97
C LEU A 31 -2.53 -15.59 -3.93
N TYR A 32 -3.83 -15.69 -4.20
CA TYR A 32 -4.77 -16.44 -3.35
C TYR A 32 -4.33 -17.88 -3.15
N THR A 33 -3.97 -18.57 -4.23
CA THR A 33 -3.56 -20.00 -4.18
C THR A 33 -2.33 -20.18 -3.30
N VAL A 34 -1.35 -19.28 -3.37
CA VAL A 34 -0.17 -19.32 -2.51
C VAL A 34 -0.57 -19.15 -1.04
N LEU A 35 -1.42 -18.16 -0.71
CA LEU A 35 -1.88 -17.95 0.66
C LEU A 35 -2.70 -19.09 1.19
N TYR A 36 -3.59 -19.65 0.35
CA TYR A 36 -4.40 -20.81 0.71
C TYR A 36 -3.52 -22.01 1.09
N LYS A 37 -2.55 -22.36 0.27
CA LYS A 37 -1.59 -23.43 0.56
C LYS A 37 -0.80 -23.16 1.85
N LEU A 38 -0.31 -21.95 2.03
CA LEU A 38 0.42 -21.60 3.25
C LEU A 38 -0.45 -21.78 4.50
N ARG A 39 -1.67 -21.27 4.51
CA ARG A 39 -2.57 -21.34 5.68
C ARG A 39 -3.10 -22.74 5.92
N HIS A 40 -3.62 -23.42 4.88
CA HIS A 40 -4.38 -24.68 5.04
C HIS A 40 -3.53 -25.94 4.85
N GLU A 41 -2.60 -25.96 3.90
CA GLU A 41 -1.78 -27.15 3.65
C GLU A 41 -0.51 -27.19 4.52
N HIS A 42 0.07 -26.00 4.80
CA HIS A 42 1.34 -25.91 5.53
C HIS A 42 1.20 -25.35 6.95
N ASN A 43 0.00 -24.97 7.37
CA ASN A 43 -0.28 -24.39 8.69
C ASN A 43 0.66 -23.21 9.06
N PHE A 44 0.90 -22.32 8.11
CA PHE A 44 1.72 -21.14 8.32
C PHE A 44 1.00 -20.13 9.23
N GLN A 45 1.54 -19.89 10.42
CA GLN A 45 0.97 -18.97 11.41
C GLN A 45 1.64 -17.59 11.43
N GLY A 46 2.65 -17.39 10.59
CA GLY A 46 3.34 -16.11 10.49
C GLY A 46 2.46 -15.01 9.88
N TYR A 47 2.89 -13.77 10.06
CA TYR A 47 2.22 -12.59 9.50
C TYR A 47 2.23 -12.62 7.96
N ILE A 48 1.09 -12.35 7.33
CA ILE A 48 0.98 -12.23 5.87
C ILE A 48 0.50 -10.85 5.48
N HIS A 49 1.34 -10.14 4.71
CA HIS A 49 0.98 -8.92 4.01
C HIS A 49 0.90 -9.22 2.51
N VAL A 50 -0.25 -9.04 1.89
CA VAL A 50 -0.46 -9.26 0.46
C VAL A 50 -0.75 -7.96 -0.27
N LYS A 51 -0.18 -7.79 -1.46
CA LYS A 51 -0.50 -6.69 -2.37
C LYS A 51 -1.65 -7.10 -3.28
N ALA A 52 -2.81 -6.47 -3.13
CA ALA A 52 -3.93 -6.67 -4.04
C ALA A 52 -3.61 -6.08 -5.42
N ILE A 53 -4.08 -6.76 -6.46
CA ILE A 53 -3.85 -6.34 -7.85
C ILE A 53 -4.98 -5.38 -8.27
N PRO A 54 -4.68 -4.13 -8.64
CA PRO A 54 -5.68 -3.19 -9.15
C PRO A 54 -6.41 -3.75 -10.37
N GLY A 55 -7.76 -3.68 -10.34
CA GLY A 55 -8.60 -4.22 -11.40
C GLY A 55 -8.96 -5.70 -11.27
N ALA A 56 -8.50 -6.38 -10.22
CA ALA A 56 -8.96 -7.74 -9.92
C ALA A 56 -10.39 -7.76 -9.37
N ASP A 57 -11.07 -8.87 -9.56
CA ASP A 57 -12.42 -9.12 -9.06
C ASP A 57 -12.47 -8.99 -7.54
N SER A 58 -13.52 -8.33 -7.02
CA SER A 58 -13.70 -8.08 -5.59
C SER A 58 -13.82 -9.38 -4.78
N ARG A 59 -14.39 -10.43 -5.36
CA ARG A 59 -14.47 -11.74 -4.70
C ARG A 59 -13.10 -12.36 -4.45
N LEU A 60 -12.18 -12.23 -5.42
CA LEU A 60 -10.79 -12.69 -5.25
C LEU A 60 -10.06 -11.90 -4.17
N ILE A 61 -10.28 -10.57 -4.14
CA ILE A 61 -9.74 -9.69 -3.10
C ILE A 61 -10.28 -10.10 -1.73
N GLN A 62 -11.59 -10.37 -1.62
CA GLN A 62 -12.24 -10.81 -0.38
C GLN A 62 -11.67 -12.15 0.11
N MET A 63 -11.64 -13.16 -0.74
CA MET A 63 -11.09 -14.48 -0.39
C MET A 63 -9.65 -14.39 0.09
N THR A 64 -8.84 -13.57 -0.58
CA THR A 64 -7.43 -13.33 -0.20
C THR A 64 -7.32 -12.59 1.12
N GLY A 65 -8.22 -11.63 1.39
CA GLY A 65 -8.24 -10.85 2.62
C GLY A 65 -8.50 -11.68 3.88
N TYR A 66 -9.28 -12.76 3.79
CA TYR A 66 -9.48 -13.71 4.90
C TYR A 66 -8.24 -14.59 5.21
N LEU A 67 -7.26 -14.63 4.31
CA LEU A 67 -6.03 -15.41 4.50
C LEU A 67 -4.84 -14.52 4.90
N ALA A 68 -4.99 -13.20 4.78
CA ALA A 68 -3.93 -12.22 5.03
C ALA A 68 -4.20 -11.43 6.31
N ASP A 69 -3.12 -10.99 6.97
CA ASP A 69 -3.22 -10.09 8.11
C ASP A 69 -3.34 -8.63 7.65
N ARG A 70 -2.67 -8.27 6.56
CA ARG A 70 -2.73 -6.94 5.94
C ARG A 70 -2.84 -7.05 4.43
N MET A 71 -3.58 -6.11 3.85
CA MET A 71 -3.63 -5.93 2.40
C MET A 71 -3.18 -4.53 2.01
N SER A 72 -2.43 -4.40 0.93
CA SER A 72 -2.08 -3.11 0.35
C SER A 72 -2.58 -2.98 -1.07
N VAL A 73 -3.03 -1.77 -1.41
CA VAL A 73 -3.29 -1.34 -2.77
C VAL A 73 -2.46 -0.09 -3.00
N ASN A 74 -1.42 -0.18 -3.82
CA ASN A 74 -0.50 0.94 -4.00
C ASN A 74 -1.09 1.99 -4.93
N ILE A 75 -1.09 3.26 -4.49
CA ILE A 75 -1.47 4.38 -5.35
C ILE A 75 -0.35 4.79 -6.29
N GLU A 76 0.87 4.39 -5.99
CA GLU A 76 2.14 4.64 -6.70
C GLU A 76 2.52 6.12 -6.73
N LEU A 77 1.66 7.01 -7.20
CA LEU A 77 1.94 8.44 -7.37
C LEU A 77 0.83 9.30 -6.75
N PRO A 78 1.16 10.47 -6.18
CA PRO A 78 0.22 11.31 -5.46
C PRO A 78 -0.90 11.87 -6.34
N THR A 79 -0.62 12.21 -7.60
CA THR A 79 -1.57 12.86 -8.51
C THR A 79 -2.05 11.94 -9.64
N ALA A 80 -3.22 12.25 -10.21
CA ALA A 80 -3.73 11.52 -11.38
C ALA A 80 -2.92 11.83 -12.64
N GLU A 81 -2.31 13.00 -12.70
CA GLU A 81 -1.49 13.44 -13.81
C GLU A 81 -0.19 12.65 -13.85
N SER A 82 0.52 12.59 -12.74
CA SER A 82 1.73 11.78 -12.60
C SER A 82 1.46 10.29 -12.83
N LEU A 83 0.31 9.80 -12.35
CA LEU A 83 -0.08 8.40 -12.60
C LEU A 83 -0.28 8.13 -14.10
N ARG A 84 -0.92 9.05 -14.84
CA ARG A 84 -1.07 8.91 -16.31
C ARG A 84 0.27 8.96 -17.05
N LEU A 85 1.19 9.77 -16.55
CA LEU A 85 2.51 9.93 -17.17
C LEU A 85 3.37 8.66 -17.00
N LEU A 86 3.45 8.13 -15.78
CA LEU A 86 4.40 7.05 -15.44
C LEU A 86 3.76 5.67 -15.37
N ALA A 87 2.45 5.58 -15.18
CA ALA A 87 1.72 4.31 -15.08
C ALA A 87 0.39 4.35 -15.87
N PRO A 88 0.42 4.56 -17.21
CA PRO A 88 -0.78 4.80 -18.02
C PRO A 88 -1.82 3.67 -18.00
N HIS A 89 -1.39 2.46 -17.66
CA HIS A 89 -2.30 1.31 -17.50
C HIS A 89 -3.05 1.29 -16.17
N LYS A 90 -2.70 2.18 -15.23
CA LYS A 90 -3.36 2.33 -13.94
C LYS A 90 -4.23 3.58 -13.94
N THR A 91 -5.46 3.43 -13.47
CA THR A 91 -6.36 4.58 -13.25
C THR A 91 -6.64 4.74 -11.76
N ARG A 92 -6.90 5.96 -11.32
CA ARG A 92 -7.33 6.20 -9.93
C ARG A 92 -8.55 5.35 -9.56
N LYS A 93 -9.50 5.19 -10.47
CA LYS A 93 -10.68 4.35 -10.25
C LYS A 93 -10.29 2.91 -9.92
N ASN A 94 -9.39 2.31 -10.71
CA ASN A 94 -8.96 0.92 -10.51
C ASN A 94 -8.15 0.72 -9.21
N ILE A 95 -7.55 1.79 -8.69
CA ILE A 95 -6.81 1.76 -7.42
C ILE A 95 -7.73 2.02 -6.23
N LEU A 96 -8.57 3.06 -6.31
CA LEU A 96 -9.41 3.48 -5.18
C LEU A 96 -10.63 2.57 -4.96
N ALA A 97 -11.12 1.89 -6.00
CA ALA A 97 -12.24 0.95 -5.86
C ALA A 97 -11.88 -0.24 -4.94
N PRO A 98 -10.77 -0.97 -5.13
CA PRO A 98 -10.37 -2.00 -4.18
C PRO A 98 -10.04 -1.47 -2.78
N MET A 99 -9.47 -0.26 -2.64
CA MET A 99 -9.27 0.34 -1.31
C MET A 99 -10.58 0.54 -0.56
N ARG A 100 -11.61 1.06 -1.26
CA ARG A 100 -12.95 1.24 -0.68
C ARG A 100 -13.59 -0.09 -0.33
N PHE A 101 -13.46 -1.07 -1.20
CA PHE A 101 -13.95 -2.42 -0.95
C PHE A 101 -13.32 -3.04 0.30
N VAL A 102 -12.00 -2.97 0.44
CA VAL A 102 -11.30 -3.47 1.64
C VAL A 102 -11.75 -2.74 2.91
N GLN A 103 -11.94 -1.41 2.84
CA GLN A 103 -12.47 -0.63 3.97
C GLN A 103 -13.86 -1.10 4.39
N GLN A 104 -14.78 -1.25 3.43
CA GLN A 104 -16.15 -1.71 3.70
C GLN A 104 -16.15 -3.11 4.33
N MET A 105 -15.46 -4.06 3.71
CA MET A 105 -15.32 -5.41 4.24
C MET A 105 -14.71 -5.46 5.64
N SER A 106 -13.71 -4.62 5.91
CA SER A 106 -13.10 -4.55 7.25
C SER A 106 -14.10 -4.02 8.29
N ALA A 107 -14.88 -2.99 7.96
CA ALA A 107 -15.90 -2.44 8.85
C ALA A 107 -17.03 -3.44 9.12
N GLU A 108 -17.54 -4.12 8.09
CA GLU A 108 -18.54 -5.19 8.21
C GLU A 108 -18.03 -6.33 9.06
N ASN A 109 -16.80 -6.79 8.82
CA ASN A 109 -16.20 -7.90 9.56
C ASN A 109 -15.95 -7.54 11.04
N GLN A 110 -15.59 -6.30 11.35
CA GLN A 110 -15.48 -5.84 12.75
C GLN A 110 -16.83 -5.91 13.48
N TYR A 111 -17.92 -5.52 12.81
CA TYR A 111 -19.27 -5.64 13.38
C TYR A 111 -19.67 -7.11 13.56
N GLU A 112 -19.42 -7.97 12.58
CA GLU A 112 -19.70 -9.42 12.66
C GLU A 112 -18.95 -10.09 13.82
N ILE A 113 -17.66 -9.78 14.01
CA ILE A 113 -16.83 -10.30 15.10
C ILE A 113 -17.39 -9.90 16.48
N GLN A 114 -17.97 -8.70 16.61
CA GLN A 114 -18.61 -8.27 17.86
C GLN A 114 -19.93 -8.98 18.12
N THR A 115 -20.64 -9.39 17.06
CA THR A 115 -21.97 -9.96 17.13
C THR A 115 -21.95 -11.50 17.22
N TYR A 116 -21.06 -12.14 16.49
CA TYR A 116 -21.03 -13.59 16.33
C TYR A 116 -19.70 -14.20 16.78
N ARG A 117 -19.75 -15.42 17.33
CA ARG A 117 -18.55 -16.18 17.69
C ARG A 117 -17.96 -16.86 16.44
N HIS A 118 -16.65 -17.03 16.43
CA HIS A 118 -15.89 -17.78 15.39
C HIS A 118 -15.95 -17.19 13.97
N VAL A 119 -16.23 -15.89 13.84
CA VAL A 119 -16.15 -15.21 12.54
C VAL A 119 -14.67 -15.11 12.10
N PRO A 120 -14.34 -15.54 10.87
CA PRO A 120 -13.01 -15.34 10.32
C PRO A 120 -12.64 -13.86 10.27
N LYS A 121 -11.39 -13.52 10.59
CA LYS A 121 -10.91 -12.14 10.54
C LYS A 121 -10.53 -11.77 9.12
N PHE A 122 -11.03 -10.64 8.64
CA PHE A 122 -10.66 -10.06 7.35
C PHE A 122 -9.60 -8.98 7.56
N VAL A 123 -8.40 -9.17 7.02
CA VAL A 123 -7.23 -8.27 7.14
C VAL A 123 -7.13 -7.55 8.50
N PRO A 124 -6.98 -8.27 9.60
CA PRO A 124 -7.07 -7.69 10.96
C PRO A 124 -6.06 -6.57 11.25
N ALA A 125 -4.94 -6.52 10.55
CA ALA A 125 -3.97 -5.43 10.61
C ALA A 125 -4.29 -4.28 9.62
N GLY A 126 -5.45 -4.34 8.95
CA GLY A 126 -5.98 -3.30 8.06
C GLY A 126 -5.28 -3.19 6.72
N GLN A 127 -5.53 -2.08 6.03
CA GLN A 127 -4.94 -1.82 4.73
C GLN A 127 -3.84 -0.75 4.76
N SER A 128 -2.99 -0.78 3.74
CA SER A 128 -1.92 0.20 3.53
C SER A 128 -1.76 0.54 2.05
N THR A 129 -0.98 1.57 1.77
CA THR A 129 -0.61 1.98 0.41
C THR A 129 0.86 2.40 0.36
N GLN A 130 1.37 2.61 -0.84
CA GLN A 130 2.72 3.13 -1.07
C GLN A 130 2.69 4.24 -2.11
N MET A 131 3.50 5.27 -1.90
CA MET A 131 3.80 6.36 -2.83
C MET A 131 5.28 6.41 -3.16
N ILE A 132 5.60 6.65 -4.43
CA ILE A 132 6.97 6.91 -4.89
C ILE A 132 7.22 8.41 -4.76
N ILE A 133 8.35 8.77 -4.17
CA ILE A 133 8.72 10.16 -3.85
C ILE A 133 9.90 10.58 -4.71
N GLY A 134 9.75 11.72 -5.41
CA GLY A 134 10.81 12.29 -6.23
C GLY A 134 10.89 11.77 -7.67
N ALA A 135 9.99 10.88 -8.09
CA ALA A 135 9.83 10.53 -9.50
C ALA A 135 9.07 11.60 -10.29
N THR A 136 8.29 12.42 -9.60
CA THR A 136 7.38 13.44 -10.14
C THR A 136 7.45 14.71 -9.28
N PRO A 137 7.00 15.88 -9.79
CA PRO A 137 7.30 17.18 -9.18
C PRO A 137 6.45 17.55 -7.95
N GLU A 138 5.59 16.66 -7.47
CA GLU A 138 4.72 16.96 -6.33
C GLU A 138 5.52 17.40 -5.10
N SER A 139 5.05 18.45 -4.44
CA SER A 139 5.59 18.96 -3.18
C SER A 139 5.26 18.07 -2.00
N ASP A 140 5.99 18.19 -0.89
CA ASP A 140 5.69 17.46 0.35
C ASP A 140 4.33 17.84 0.91
N TYR A 141 3.92 19.10 0.75
CA TYR A 141 2.59 19.60 1.08
C TYR A 141 1.50 18.80 0.35
N GLN A 142 1.63 18.62 -0.96
CA GLN A 142 0.67 17.81 -1.75
C GLN A 142 0.67 16.36 -1.32
N ILE A 143 1.84 15.76 -1.10
CA ILE A 143 1.98 14.38 -0.66
C ILE A 143 1.31 14.14 0.68
N LEU A 144 1.52 15.02 1.68
CA LEU A 144 0.91 14.90 3.01
C LEU A 144 -0.62 15.08 2.96
N HIS A 145 -1.13 16.01 2.16
CA HIS A 145 -2.57 16.18 1.97
C HIS A 145 -3.23 14.95 1.31
N VAL A 146 -2.55 14.32 0.37
CA VAL A 146 -3.00 13.06 -0.21
C VAL A 146 -3.01 11.96 0.86
N ALA A 147 -1.93 11.83 1.64
CA ALA A 147 -1.84 10.85 2.72
C ALA A 147 -2.96 11.05 3.77
N GLU A 148 -3.18 12.29 4.23
CA GLU A 148 -4.25 12.63 5.17
C GLU A 148 -5.64 12.25 4.61
N SER A 149 -5.88 12.54 3.34
CA SER A 149 -7.15 12.18 2.66
C SER A 149 -7.35 10.68 2.59
N LEU A 150 -6.28 9.92 2.36
CA LEU A 150 -6.32 8.46 2.31
C LEU A 150 -6.60 7.86 3.69
N TYR A 151 -5.97 8.36 4.75
CA TYR A 151 -6.27 7.96 6.13
C TYR A 151 -7.74 8.18 6.47
N LYS A 152 -8.27 9.37 6.19
CA LYS A 152 -9.66 9.74 6.50
C LYS A 152 -10.69 8.97 5.68
N LYS A 153 -10.43 8.76 4.38
CA LYS A 153 -11.43 8.20 3.44
C LYS A 153 -11.43 6.69 3.37
N PHE A 154 -10.32 6.04 3.64
CA PHE A 154 -10.15 4.59 3.44
C PHE A 154 -9.69 3.85 4.69
N ASP A 155 -9.63 4.51 5.85
CA ASP A 155 -9.15 3.93 7.12
C ASP A 155 -7.80 3.21 6.96
N LEU A 156 -6.88 3.81 6.18
CA LEU A 156 -5.56 3.24 6.01
C LEU A 156 -4.82 3.20 7.35
N LYS A 157 -4.07 2.15 7.59
CA LYS A 157 -3.22 2.05 8.78
C LYS A 157 -1.82 2.58 8.53
N ARG A 158 -1.38 2.64 7.26
CA ARG A 158 -0.07 3.17 6.89
C ARG A 158 0.00 3.59 5.42
N VAL A 159 0.67 4.69 5.17
CA VAL A 159 1.24 5.07 3.89
C VAL A 159 2.74 4.80 3.93
N PHE A 160 3.25 4.08 2.95
CA PHE A 160 4.68 3.89 2.75
C PHE A 160 5.17 4.89 1.72
N TYR A 161 6.25 5.56 2.05
CA TYR A 161 6.96 6.47 1.14
C TYR A 161 8.21 5.74 0.65
N SER A 162 8.48 5.81 -0.65
CA SER A 162 9.63 5.17 -1.25
C SER A 162 10.36 6.17 -2.14
N ALA A 163 11.56 6.53 -1.75
CA ALA A 163 12.40 7.41 -2.56
C ALA A 163 12.64 6.79 -3.94
N PHE A 164 12.43 7.56 -5.00
CA PHE A 164 12.74 7.15 -6.35
C PHE A 164 14.24 6.96 -6.53
N ILE A 165 14.63 5.79 -7.02
CA ILE A 165 16.01 5.47 -7.36
C ILE A 165 16.07 5.33 -8.88
N PRO A 166 16.71 6.26 -9.60
CA PRO A 166 16.85 6.17 -11.03
C PRO A 166 17.79 5.01 -11.40
N VAL A 167 17.31 4.10 -12.23
CA VAL A 167 18.05 2.93 -12.71
C VAL A 167 18.35 3.05 -14.19
N ASN A 168 17.40 3.61 -14.95
CA ASN A 168 17.47 3.79 -16.39
C ASN A 168 17.23 5.25 -16.74
N GLU A 169 17.78 5.69 -17.87
CA GLU A 169 17.38 6.96 -18.47
C GLU A 169 16.01 6.83 -19.14
N ASP A 170 15.08 7.68 -18.75
CA ASP A 170 13.74 7.80 -19.36
C ASP A 170 13.37 9.29 -19.41
N LYS A 171 12.81 9.74 -20.53
CA LYS A 171 12.44 11.14 -20.75
C LYS A 171 11.41 11.70 -19.76
N ASN A 172 10.65 10.83 -19.12
CA ASN A 172 9.60 11.21 -18.16
C ASN A 172 10.06 11.07 -16.71
N LEU A 173 11.29 10.64 -16.47
CA LEU A 173 11.86 10.41 -15.14
C LEU A 173 13.06 11.33 -14.93
N PRO A 174 13.36 11.67 -13.66
CA PRO A 174 14.59 12.39 -13.34
C PRO A 174 15.82 11.62 -13.80
N SER A 175 16.81 12.35 -14.37
CA SER A 175 18.04 11.76 -14.89
C SER A 175 18.87 11.08 -13.80
N VAL A 176 19.45 9.93 -14.12
CA VAL A 176 20.38 9.20 -13.25
C VAL A 176 21.58 10.05 -12.86
N LYS A 177 22.03 10.97 -13.74
CA LYS A 177 23.21 11.80 -13.52
C LYS A 177 22.96 13.03 -12.66
N GLU A 178 21.73 13.53 -12.65
CA GLU A 178 21.39 14.81 -12.06
C GLU A 178 20.72 14.69 -10.68
N GLN A 179 20.13 13.56 -10.37
CA GLN A 179 19.36 13.42 -9.14
C GLN A 179 19.84 12.26 -8.28
N ARG A 180 20.25 12.57 -7.06
CA ARG A 180 20.42 11.54 -6.01
C ARG A 180 19.06 11.13 -5.47
N PRO A 181 18.89 9.84 -5.04
CA PRO A 181 17.66 9.40 -4.39
C PRO A 181 17.31 10.33 -3.21
N PRO A 182 16.06 10.82 -3.12
CA PRO A 182 15.66 11.77 -2.08
C PRO A 182 15.39 11.07 -0.73
N LEU A 183 16.41 10.41 -0.18
CA LEU A 183 16.28 9.61 1.05
C LEU A 183 15.97 10.48 2.27
N LEU A 184 16.55 11.68 2.37
CA LEU A 184 16.25 12.58 3.47
C LEU A 184 14.81 13.07 3.41
N ARG A 185 14.31 13.39 2.20
CA ARG A 185 12.91 13.75 1.97
C ARG A 185 11.94 12.62 2.36
N GLU A 186 12.25 11.38 1.97
CA GLU A 186 11.51 10.20 2.40
C GLU A 186 11.44 10.12 3.93
N HIS A 187 12.58 10.28 4.60
CA HIS A 187 12.67 10.25 6.04
C HIS A 187 11.83 11.36 6.71
N ARG A 188 11.88 12.60 6.19
CA ARG A 188 11.05 13.72 6.68
C ARG A 188 9.56 13.44 6.53
N LEU A 189 9.14 12.87 5.39
CA LEU A 189 7.76 12.45 5.17
C LEU A 189 7.32 11.39 6.18
N TYR A 190 8.17 10.40 6.52
CA TYR A 190 7.86 9.45 7.57
C TYR A 190 7.74 10.10 8.95
N GLN A 191 8.55 11.09 9.28
CA GLN A 191 8.42 11.85 10.54
C GLN A 191 7.10 12.62 10.59
N ALA A 192 6.74 13.31 9.50
CA ALA A 192 5.45 14.01 9.38
C ALA A 192 4.25 13.04 9.47
N ASP A 193 4.31 11.92 8.77
CA ASP A 193 3.30 10.86 8.84
C ASP A 193 3.12 10.32 10.26
N PHE A 194 4.21 10.17 11.00
CA PHE A 194 4.16 9.77 12.40
C PHE A 194 3.40 10.79 13.26
N LEU A 195 3.68 12.08 13.09
CA LEU A 195 2.96 13.15 13.79
C LEU A 195 1.46 13.16 13.43
N MET A 196 1.12 12.97 12.16
CA MET A 196 -0.27 12.91 11.73
C MET A 196 -1.02 11.72 12.34
N ARG A 197 -0.44 10.52 12.30
CA ARG A 197 -1.12 9.29 12.76
C ARG A 197 -1.21 9.14 14.26
N PHE A 198 -0.20 9.53 15.01
CA PHE A 198 -0.12 9.28 16.44
C PHE A 198 -0.38 10.50 17.31
N TYR A 199 -0.15 11.70 16.77
CA TYR A 199 -0.35 12.96 17.51
C TYR A 199 -1.50 13.81 16.97
N GLY A 200 -2.15 13.37 15.87
CA GLY A 200 -3.33 14.03 15.33
C GLY A 200 -3.07 15.32 14.57
N PHE A 201 -1.82 15.61 14.20
CA PHE A 201 -1.50 16.77 13.35
C PHE A 201 -2.19 16.64 11.98
N LYS A 202 -2.60 17.77 11.45
CA LYS A 202 -3.11 17.88 10.07
C LYS A 202 -1.96 18.24 9.13
N ALA A 203 -2.08 17.86 7.86
CA ALA A 203 -1.07 18.19 6.86
C ALA A 203 -0.79 19.69 6.78
N GLY A 204 -1.83 20.55 6.85
CA GLY A 204 -1.72 22.00 6.84
C GLY A 204 -1.11 22.63 8.10
N GLU A 205 -0.92 21.88 9.18
CA GLU A 205 -0.19 22.34 10.37
C GLU A 205 1.31 22.08 10.26
N LEU A 206 1.71 21.13 9.40
CA LEU A 206 3.11 20.75 9.18
C LEU A 206 3.75 21.51 8.02
N LEU A 207 2.99 21.78 6.97
CA LEU A 207 3.39 22.54 5.78
C LEU A 207 2.23 23.45 5.33
N SER A 208 2.56 24.54 4.62
CA SER A 208 1.59 25.49 4.08
C SER A 208 1.79 25.68 2.57
N GLU A 209 0.89 26.41 1.93
CA GLU A 209 1.03 26.79 0.51
C GLU A 209 2.28 27.63 0.23
N ASP A 210 2.71 28.43 1.22
CA ASP A 210 3.93 29.27 1.12
C ASP A 210 5.20 28.48 1.46
N ASN A 211 5.08 27.37 2.18
CA ASN A 211 6.20 26.50 2.55
C ASN A 211 5.83 25.04 2.25
N GLN A 212 6.05 24.63 1.00
CA GLN A 212 5.55 23.37 0.46
C GLN A 212 6.49 22.18 0.62
N SER A 213 7.71 22.37 1.11
CA SER A 213 8.71 21.29 1.23
C SER A 213 9.43 21.38 2.57
N PHE A 214 9.78 20.22 3.11
CA PHE A 214 10.64 20.16 4.29
C PHE A 214 12.05 20.63 3.90
N ASN A 215 12.63 21.45 4.75
CA ASN A 215 14.02 21.84 4.61
C ASN A 215 14.95 20.65 4.85
N ASP A 216 16.06 20.63 4.14
CA ASP A 216 17.13 19.66 4.29
C ASP A 216 17.82 19.75 5.67
#